data_4ad4b1f3b9ee82c67b720d0fb4b4922b
#
_entry.id   4ad4b1f3b9ee82c67b720d0fb4b4922b
#
_cell.length_a   1.000
_cell.length_b   1.000
_cell.length_c   1.000
_cell.angle_alpha   90.00
_cell.angle_beta   90.00
_cell.angle_gamma   90.00
#
_symmetry.space_group_name_H-M   'P 1'
#
loop_
_entity.id
_entity.type
_entity.pdbx_description
1 polymer ?
#
loop_
_entity_poly.entity_id
_entity_poly.type
_entity_poly.pdbx_seq_one_letter_code
_entity_poly.pdbx_strand_id
1 'polypeptide(L)'
;MKGGILVDSFSPQLAYLPRVADEILTRKLKVAGAVQIQGPKWCGKTATAQQAAASAIYMQDPDNSADYLQLAFSKPSLLLEGDTPRLIDEWQTAPQLWDAVRYAIDREHGRGRFILTGSSTPRLSETPAHSGVGRFARITMRTMSLWEARESTGAVSLADLFAGRHNIGALVDFDIERIAFAICRGGWPEAVTEKDDASALEMAKEYVSLLLDTDIAQIDGINRNRTWAQAILRSYARNTASQATLVTIGKDLQSDSPTRNTVSDYVDALNRAFVFEDLPAWNPHLRSKTAVRTSPTRHFCDPSLAAVMLNATPKRLLTDFETFGLLFESLCVHDLRVYIDSLGGHVYHYRDKTGLEADAVLVLDDGRWALVEVKLGKQSINQAAEHLKKLAQRINTNHEGEPAFLLVLTGTQAAYRRDDGVLVSPLAALKP
;
A
#
# COMPACT_ATOMS: atom_id res chain seq x y z
N MET A 1 10.16 -46.55 10.22
CA MET A 1 11.02 -45.48 10.70
C MET A 1 10.29 -44.18 10.43
N LYS A 2 9.81 -43.51 11.48
CA LYS A 2 9.11 -42.21 11.38
C LYS A 2 10.19 -41.13 11.32
N GLY A 3 10.48 -40.60 10.15
CA GLY A 3 11.30 -39.41 9.99
C GLY A 3 10.47 -38.18 10.36
N GLY A 4 10.61 -37.71 11.60
CA GLY A 4 10.05 -36.43 12.00
C GLY A 4 10.80 -35.31 11.31
N ILE A 5 10.11 -34.52 10.54
CA ILE A 5 10.61 -33.25 10.03
C ILE A 5 10.85 -32.37 11.28
N LEU A 6 12.10 -32.04 11.54
CA LEU A 6 12.50 -31.10 12.59
C LEU A 6 11.85 -29.76 12.27
N VAL A 7 10.99 -29.30 13.17
CA VAL A 7 10.52 -27.91 13.19
C VAL A 7 11.71 -27.08 13.64
N ASP A 8 12.29 -26.33 12.71
CA ASP A 8 13.40 -25.43 12.98
C ASP A 8 13.02 -24.46 14.11
N SER A 9 13.86 -24.45 15.15
CA SER A 9 13.81 -23.49 16.23
C SER A 9 14.18 -22.11 15.66
N PHE A 10 13.18 -21.24 15.57
CA PHE A 10 13.33 -19.86 15.13
C PHE A 10 14.49 -19.15 15.82
N SER A 11 15.40 -18.56 15.03
CA SER A 11 16.33 -17.51 15.48
C SER A 11 15.56 -16.39 16.20
N PRO A 12 16.17 -15.61 17.11
CA PRO A 12 15.47 -14.56 17.83
C PRO A 12 14.89 -13.57 16.81
N GLN A 13 13.59 -13.69 16.54
CA GLN A 13 12.87 -12.77 15.67
C GLN A 13 12.92 -11.39 16.31
N LEU A 14 13.32 -10.37 15.54
CA LEU A 14 12.93 -8.99 15.80
C LEU A 14 11.46 -9.01 16.24
N ALA A 15 11.15 -8.38 17.38
CA ALA A 15 9.80 -8.45 17.95
C ALA A 15 8.80 -7.99 16.91
N TYR A 16 7.89 -8.88 16.47
CA TYR A 16 6.87 -8.56 15.48
C TYR A 16 6.05 -7.36 15.95
N LEU A 17 5.96 -6.34 15.10
CA LEU A 17 5.08 -5.21 15.31
C LEU A 17 3.71 -5.53 14.69
N PRO A 18 2.61 -5.49 15.49
CA PRO A 18 1.27 -5.77 14.99
C PRO A 18 0.91 -4.89 13.79
N ARG A 19 0.28 -5.50 12.79
CA ARG A 19 -0.11 -4.85 11.56
C ARG A 19 -1.64 -4.72 11.49
N VAL A 20 -2.11 -3.67 10.86
CA VAL A 20 -3.53 -3.52 10.52
C VAL A 20 -4.01 -4.72 9.68
N ALA A 21 -3.13 -5.27 8.87
CA ALA A 21 -3.38 -6.47 8.06
C ALA A 21 -3.70 -7.73 8.88
N ASP A 22 -3.29 -7.85 10.15
CA ASP A 22 -3.53 -9.03 10.99
C ASP A 22 -5.03 -9.25 11.25
N GLU A 23 -5.74 -8.17 11.58
CA GLU A 23 -7.19 -8.22 11.78
C GLU A 23 -7.95 -8.51 10.47
N ILE A 24 -7.48 -7.90 9.36
CA ILE A 24 -8.04 -8.13 8.04
C ILE A 24 -7.86 -9.60 7.64
N LEU A 25 -6.67 -10.17 7.86
CA LEU A 25 -6.36 -11.57 7.59
C LEU A 25 -7.27 -12.50 8.40
N THR A 26 -7.38 -12.26 9.70
CA THR A 26 -8.26 -13.02 10.60
C THR A 26 -9.71 -12.99 10.13
N ARG A 27 -10.22 -11.82 9.72
CA ARG A 27 -11.56 -11.65 9.19
C ARG A 27 -11.76 -12.40 7.86
N LYS A 28 -10.81 -12.31 6.94
CA LYS A 28 -10.89 -12.94 5.61
C LYS A 28 -10.76 -14.47 5.68
N LEU A 29 -9.96 -15.01 6.59
CA LEU A 29 -9.88 -16.46 6.82
C LEU A 29 -11.22 -17.07 7.30
N LYS A 30 -12.09 -16.28 7.95
CA LYS A 30 -13.44 -16.75 8.35
C LYS A 30 -14.42 -16.87 7.19
N VAL A 31 -14.17 -16.21 6.06
CA VAL A 31 -15.11 -16.15 4.93
C VAL A 31 -14.62 -16.83 3.66
N ALA A 32 -13.32 -16.99 3.46
CA ALA A 32 -12.71 -17.58 2.27
C ALA A 32 -11.94 -18.87 2.62
N GLY A 33 -11.81 -19.78 1.64
CA GLY A 33 -11.02 -21.01 1.79
C GLY A 33 -9.50 -20.71 1.82
N ALA A 34 -9.07 -19.71 1.06
CA ALA A 34 -7.69 -19.20 1.07
C ALA A 34 -7.66 -17.68 1.10
N VAL A 35 -6.60 -17.12 1.66
CA VAL A 35 -6.30 -15.67 1.63
C VAL A 35 -4.95 -15.45 0.97
N GLN A 36 -4.95 -14.64 -0.10
CA GLN A 36 -3.71 -14.18 -0.74
C GLN A 36 -3.30 -12.85 -0.13
N ILE A 37 -2.08 -12.77 0.41
CA ILE A 37 -1.43 -11.54 0.85
C ILE A 37 -0.43 -11.14 -0.24
N GLN A 38 -0.68 -10.03 -0.90
CA GLN A 38 0.18 -9.46 -1.95
C GLN A 38 0.68 -8.07 -1.55
N GLY A 39 1.76 -7.60 -2.15
CA GLY A 39 2.34 -6.28 -1.86
C GLY A 39 3.84 -6.25 -2.15
N PRO A 40 4.50 -5.09 -1.99
CA PRO A 40 5.91 -4.92 -2.30
C PRO A 40 6.79 -5.91 -1.52
N LYS A 41 7.96 -6.21 -2.05
CA LYS A 41 8.97 -6.97 -1.29
C LYS A 41 9.27 -6.25 0.03
N TRP A 42 9.66 -7.00 1.05
CA TRP A 42 10.07 -6.50 2.38
C TRP A 42 9.01 -5.73 3.17
N CYS A 43 7.75 -5.66 2.73
CA CYS A 43 6.69 -5.01 3.53
C CYS A 43 6.18 -5.87 4.72
N GLY A 44 6.68 -7.10 4.89
CA GLY A 44 6.37 -7.95 6.05
C GLY A 44 5.29 -9.02 5.80
N LYS A 45 4.93 -9.35 4.55
CA LYS A 45 3.87 -10.33 4.20
C LYS A 45 4.03 -11.68 4.90
N THR A 46 5.24 -12.26 4.79
CA THR A 46 5.57 -13.56 5.39
C THR A 46 5.43 -13.51 6.91
N ALA A 47 5.97 -12.47 7.55
CA ALA A 47 5.86 -12.29 9.01
C ALA A 47 4.41 -12.17 9.48
N THR A 48 3.56 -11.40 8.76
CA THR A 48 2.13 -11.31 9.04
C THR A 48 1.41 -12.64 8.83
N ALA A 49 1.70 -13.35 7.74
CA ALA A 49 1.12 -14.67 7.46
C ALA A 49 1.45 -15.70 8.55
N GLN A 50 2.68 -15.68 9.05
CA GLN A 50 3.17 -16.57 10.12
C GLN A 50 2.41 -16.39 11.44
N GLN A 51 1.88 -15.18 11.74
CA GLN A 51 1.09 -14.95 12.96
C GLN A 51 -0.22 -15.75 12.98
N ALA A 52 -0.75 -16.11 11.80
CA ALA A 52 -2.01 -16.83 11.65
C ALA A 52 -1.83 -18.29 11.19
N ALA A 53 -0.66 -18.66 10.67
CA ALA A 53 -0.43 -19.97 10.09
C ALA A 53 -0.14 -21.02 11.15
N ALA A 54 -0.74 -22.22 11.00
CA ALA A 54 -0.46 -23.40 11.83
C ALA A 54 0.67 -24.27 11.23
N SER A 55 0.91 -24.19 9.92
CA SER A 55 2.04 -24.83 9.24
C SER A 55 2.48 -23.96 8.06
N ALA A 56 3.71 -24.15 7.58
CA ALA A 56 4.25 -23.36 6.48
C ALA A 56 5.08 -24.18 5.49
N ILE A 57 5.13 -23.72 4.26
CA ILE A 57 6.08 -24.13 3.24
C ILE A 57 6.63 -22.87 2.56
N TYR A 58 7.95 -22.80 2.41
CA TYR A 58 8.67 -21.69 1.82
C TYR A 58 9.20 -22.13 0.45
N MET A 59 8.58 -21.67 -0.64
CA MET A 59 8.92 -22.11 -2.00
C MET A 59 10.32 -21.71 -2.44
N GLN A 60 10.95 -20.76 -1.75
CA GLN A 60 12.31 -20.28 -2.00
C GLN A 60 13.35 -20.83 -1.00
N ASP A 61 12.99 -21.82 -0.18
CA ASP A 61 13.93 -22.48 0.73
C ASP A 61 15.08 -23.11 -0.09
N PRO A 62 16.34 -22.68 0.11
CA PRO A 62 17.47 -23.15 -0.70
C PRO A 62 17.67 -24.67 -0.68
N ASP A 63 17.36 -25.31 0.44
CA ASP A 63 17.58 -26.75 0.61
C ASP A 63 16.49 -27.60 -0.06
N ASN A 64 15.28 -27.04 -0.22
CA ASN A 64 14.09 -27.78 -0.66
C ASN A 64 13.44 -27.22 -1.92
N SER A 65 13.82 -26.04 -2.41
CA SER A 65 13.12 -25.34 -3.50
C SER A 65 13.03 -26.16 -4.79
N ALA A 66 14.09 -26.90 -5.15
CA ALA A 66 14.10 -27.77 -6.35
C ALA A 66 13.06 -28.89 -6.24
N ASP A 67 12.99 -29.55 -5.09
CA ASP A 67 12.04 -30.65 -4.82
C ASP A 67 10.60 -30.08 -4.76
N TYR A 68 10.40 -28.93 -4.17
CA TYR A 68 9.09 -28.27 -4.13
C TYR A 68 8.59 -27.89 -5.52
N LEU A 69 9.45 -27.38 -6.40
CA LEU A 69 9.09 -27.09 -7.78
C LEU A 69 8.72 -28.36 -8.55
N GLN A 70 9.48 -29.44 -8.37
CA GLN A 70 9.17 -30.74 -8.99
C GLN A 70 7.85 -31.33 -8.48
N LEU A 71 7.60 -31.26 -7.18
CA LEU A 71 6.34 -31.70 -6.55
C LEU A 71 5.16 -30.82 -6.99
N ALA A 72 5.34 -29.49 -7.04
CA ALA A 72 4.31 -28.59 -7.52
C ALA A 72 3.85 -28.92 -8.95
N PHE A 73 4.76 -29.39 -9.78
CA PHE A 73 4.45 -29.81 -11.14
C PHE A 73 3.82 -31.24 -11.21
N SER A 74 4.37 -32.23 -10.48
CA SER A 74 3.97 -33.63 -10.59
C SER A 74 2.85 -34.04 -9.66
N LYS A 75 2.84 -33.56 -8.40
CA LYS A 75 1.86 -33.89 -7.36
C LYS A 75 1.69 -32.77 -6.34
N PRO A 76 1.11 -31.62 -6.75
CA PRO A 76 1.00 -30.44 -5.91
C PRO A 76 0.21 -30.66 -4.60
N SER A 77 -0.66 -31.68 -4.54
CA SER A 77 -1.41 -32.02 -3.33
C SER A 77 -0.52 -32.31 -2.12
N LEU A 78 0.69 -32.86 -2.32
CA LEU A 78 1.62 -33.15 -1.22
C LEU A 78 2.13 -31.87 -0.54
N LEU A 79 2.24 -30.76 -1.28
CA LEU A 79 2.66 -29.47 -0.74
C LEU A 79 1.55 -28.80 0.08
N LEU A 80 0.30 -29.24 -0.09
CA LEU A 80 -0.85 -28.73 0.63
C LEU A 80 -1.13 -29.47 1.95
N GLU A 81 -0.41 -30.57 2.22
CA GLU A 81 -0.56 -31.36 3.44
C GLU A 81 0.09 -30.64 4.63
N GLY A 82 -0.64 -30.55 5.75
CA GLY A 82 -0.20 -29.95 7.00
C GLY A 82 -1.35 -29.31 7.78
N ASP A 83 -1.03 -28.81 8.97
CA ASP A 83 -2.02 -28.13 9.82
C ASP A 83 -2.49 -26.82 9.16
N THR A 84 -3.77 -26.49 9.32
CA THR A 84 -4.39 -25.31 8.70
C THR A 84 -4.70 -24.23 9.74
N PRO A 85 -4.53 -22.93 9.40
CA PRO A 85 -4.17 -22.38 8.08
C PRO A 85 -2.73 -22.74 7.69
N ARG A 86 -2.55 -23.22 6.45
CA ARG A 86 -1.23 -23.53 5.90
C ARG A 86 -0.71 -22.37 5.06
N LEU A 87 0.45 -21.85 5.41
CA LEU A 87 1.17 -20.83 4.63
C LEU A 87 1.88 -21.47 3.44
N ILE A 88 1.69 -20.90 2.26
CA ILE A 88 2.47 -21.16 1.05
C ILE A 88 3.17 -19.85 0.68
N ASP A 89 4.43 -19.73 1.09
CA ASP A 89 5.20 -18.49 0.92
C ASP A 89 5.80 -18.42 -0.48
N GLU A 90 5.72 -17.24 -1.13
CA GLU A 90 6.16 -16.96 -2.50
C GLU A 90 5.56 -17.94 -3.53
N TRP A 91 4.22 -18.17 -3.43
CA TRP A 91 3.48 -19.11 -4.26
C TRP A 91 3.65 -18.92 -5.77
N GLN A 92 3.92 -17.68 -6.22
CA GLN A 92 4.10 -17.37 -7.65
C GLN A 92 5.33 -18.03 -8.27
N THR A 93 6.25 -18.57 -7.48
CA THR A 93 7.36 -19.41 -7.97
C THR A 93 6.85 -20.70 -8.63
N ALA A 94 5.67 -21.17 -8.21
CA ALA A 94 4.99 -22.34 -8.76
C ALA A 94 3.49 -22.04 -8.97
N PRO A 95 3.11 -21.33 -10.07
CA PRO A 95 1.74 -20.83 -10.29
C PRO A 95 0.67 -21.92 -10.29
N GLN A 96 1.01 -23.17 -10.61
CA GLN A 96 0.10 -24.32 -10.55
C GLN A 96 -0.43 -24.62 -9.14
N LEU A 97 0.23 -24.15 -8.08
CA LEU A 97 -0.26 -24.27 -6.71
C LEU A 97 -1.58 -23.54 -6.50
N TRP A 98 -1.84 -22.48 -7.23
CA TRP A 98 -3.13 -21.80 -7.19
C TRP A 98 -4.30 -22.73 -7.54
N ASP A 99 -4.20 -23.45 -8.64
CA ASP A 99 -5.23 -24.39 -9.06
C ASP A 99 -5.34 -25.57 -8.11
N ALA A 100 -4.22 -26.04 -7.56
CA ALA A 100 -4.21 -27.10 -6.55
C ALA A 100 -4.93 -26.67 -5.26
N VAL A 101 -4.65 -25.47 -4.75
CA VAL A 101 -5.34 -24.89 -3.59
C VAL A 101 -6.82 -24.72 -3.85
N ARG A 102 -7.21 -24.16 -5.01
CA ARG A 102 -8.61 -24.05 -5.40
C ARG A 102 -9.31 -25.39 -5.39
N TYR A 103 -8.70 -26.42 -6.02
CA TYR A 103 -9.27 -27.77 -6.06
C TYR A 103 -9.42 -28.38 -4.66
N ALA A 104 -8.42 -28.21 -3.79
CA ALA A 104 -8.48 -28.68 -2.42
C ALA A 104 -9.64 -28.02 -1.63
N ILE A 105 -9.85 -26.71 -1.81
CA ILE A 105 -10.98 -25.99 -1.19
C ILE A 105 -12.32 -26.50 -1.71
N ASP A 106 -12.45 -26.72 -3.03
CA ASP A 106 -13.70 -27.21 -3.62
C ASP A 106 -14.06 -28.62 -3.12
N ARG A 107 -13.05 -29.47 -2.91
CA ARG A 107 -13.24 -30.86 -2.46
C ARG A 107 -13.59 -30.96 -0.98
N GLU A 108 -12.98 -30.13 -0.14
CA GLU A 108 -13.09 -30.27 1.32
C GLU A 108 -14.01 -29.22 1.96
N HIS A 109 -14.53 -28.26 1.16
CA HIS A 109 -15.48 -27.23 1.57
C HIS A 109 -15.11 -26.45 2.84
N GLY A 110 -13.79 -26.26 3.13
CA GLY A 110 -13.28 -25.60 4.33
C GLY A 110 -12.98 -24.11 4.10
N ARG A 111 -13.16 -23.30 5.14
CA ARG A 111 -12.68 -21.91 5.19
C ARG A 111 -11.41 -21.83 6.00
N GLY A 112 -10.59 -20.77 5.76
CA GLY A 112 -9.37 -20.49 6.53
C GLY A 112 -8.31 -21.58 6.40
N ARG A 113 -8.21 -22.23 5.25
CA ARG A 113 -7.30 -23.38 5.09
C ARG A 113 -5.91 -22.99 4.63
N PHE A 114 -5.83 -21.96 3.77
CA PHE A 114 -4.55 -21.58 3.16
C PHE A 114 -4.31 -20.09 3.25
N ILE A 115 -3.05 -19.72 3.40
CA ILE A 115 -2.54 -18.35 3.26
C ILE A 115 -1.46 -18.42 2.19
N LEU A 116 -1.57 -17.58 1.16
CA LEU A 116 -0.59 -17.49 0.07
C LEU A 116 0.06 -16.12 0.12
N THR A 117 1.39 -16.04 0.18
CA THR A 117 2.10 -14.77 0.08
C THR A 117 2.79 -14.65 -1.26
N GLY A 118 2.85 -13.43 -1.79
CA GLY A 118 3.53 -13.16 -3.06
C GLY A 118 3.91 -11.70 -3.22
N SER A 119 5.11 -11.48 -3.74
CA SER A 119 5.70 -10.15 -3.97
C SER A 119 5.52 -9.63 -5.40
N SER A 120 4.91 -10.42 -6.27
CA SER A 120 4.57 -10.03 -7.64
C SER A 120 3.27 -10.69 -8.09
N THR A 121 2.62 -10.07 -9.08
CA THR A 121 1.47 -10.67 -9.76
C THR A 121 1.95 -11.34 -11.05
N PRO A 122 1.71 -12.66 -11.25
CA PRO A 122 2.07 -13.35 -12.48
C PRO A 122 1.45 -12.69 -13.72
N ARG A 123 2.08 -12.88 -14.90
CA ARG A 123 1.49 -12.45 -16.18
C ARG A 123 0.21 -13.22 -16.51
N LEU A 124 -0.64 -12.63 -17.36
CA LEU A 124 -1.83 -13.30 -17.90
C LEU A 124 -1.52 -14.63 -18.61
N SER A 125 -0.34 -14.75 -19.25
CA SER A 125 0.14 -16.00 -19.88
C SER A 125 0.59 -17.07 -18.88
N GLU A 126 0.86 -16.68 -17.64
CA GLU A 126 1.29 -17.54 -16.53
C GLU A 126 0.18 -17.67 -15.48
N THR A 127 -0.98 -17.04 -15.75
CA THR A 127 -2.11 -17.08 -14.82
C THR A 127 -2.66 -18.51 -14.72
N PRO A 128 -3.07 -18.90 -13.51
CA PRO A 128 -3.81 -20.13 -13.27
C PRO A 128 -4.99 -20.27 -14.24
N ALA A 129 -5.32 -21.50 -14.62
CA ALA A 129 -6.42 -21.78 -15.54
C ALA A 129 -7.78 -21.29 -15.02
N HIS A 130 -7.87 -21.00 -13.71
CA HIS A 130 -9.10 -20.56 -13.03
C HIS A 130 -8.89 -19.34 -12.14
N SER A 131 -9.82 -18.40 -12.15
CA SER A 131 -9.73 -17.11 -11.45
C SER A 131 -9.77 -17.20 -9.91
N GLY A 132 -10.14 -18.34 -9.34
CA GLY A 132 -10.30 -18.50 -7.88
C GLY A 132 -11.48 -17.74 -7.25
N VAL A 133 -12.36 -17.12 -8.06
CA VAL A 133 -13.53 -16.36 -7.58
C VAL A 133 -14.39 -17.22 -6.64
N GLY A 134 -14.73 -16.67 -5.48
CA GLY A 134 -15.52 -17.33 -4.43
C GLY A 134 -14.72 -18.27 -3.51
N ARG A 135 -13.44 -18.54 -3.79
CA ARG A 135 -12.56 -19.41 -2.96
C ARG A 135 -11.48 -18.61 -2.27
N PHE A 136 -10.98 -17.57 -2.95
CA PHE A 136 -9.88 -16.75 -2.48
C PHE A 136 -10.38 -15.36 -2.06
N ALA A 137 -9.88 -14.88 -0.93
CA ALA A 137 -9.87 -13.46 -0.58
C ALA A 137 -8.47 -12.90 -0.80
N ARG A 138 -8.38 -11.58 -0.99
CA ARG A 138 -7.10 -10.90 -1.25
C ARG A 138 -6.87 -9.77 -0.26
N ILE A 139 -5.63 -9.61 0.19
CA ILE A 139 -5.15 -8.49 0.99
C ILE A 139 -4.00 -7.85 0.22
N THR A 140 -4.07 -6.55 0.01
CA THR A 140 -2.92 -5.76 -0.42
C THR A 140 -2.24 -5.21 0.82
N MET A 141 -1.07 -5.73 1.15
CA MET A 141 -0.28 -5.29 2.29
C MET A 141 0.71 -4.23 1.84
N ARG A 142 0.78 -3.14 2.60
CA ARG A 142 1.70 -2.01 2.36
C ARG A 142 2.85 -2.04 3.36
N THR A 143 3.78 -1.14 3.23
CA THR A 143 4.77 -0.82 4.27
C THR A 143 4.05 -0.32 5.53
N MET A 144 4.74 -0.14 6.64
CA MET A 144 4.12 0.25 7.90
C MET A 144 3.66 1.72 7.86
N SER A 145 2.43 1.96 8.29
CA SER A 145 1.94 3.30 8.62
C SER A 145 2.59 3.85 9.88
N LEU A 146 2.46 5.16 10.14
CA LEU A 146 2.95 5.76 11.39
C LEU A 146 2.32 5.10 12.63
N TRP A 147 1.05 4.66 12.54
CA TRP A 147 0.39 3.92 13.64
C TRP A 147 1.05 2.56 13.89
N GLU A 148 1.30 1.78 12.85
CA GLU A 148 1.95 0.48 12.95
C GLU A 148 3.42 0.61 13.41
N ALA A 149 4.11 1.68 12.98
CA ALA A 149 5.46 2.03 13.42
C ALA A 149 5.53 2.57 14.85
N ARG A 150 4.38 2.75 15.53
CA ARG A 150 4.26 3.37 16.86
C ARG A 150 4.73 4.83 16.91
N GLU A 151 4.65 5.50 15.80
CA GLU A 151 4.98 6.93 15.64
C GLU A 151 3.72 7.81 15.63
N SER A 152 2.54 7.21 15.52
CA SER A 152 1.27 7.88 15.79
C SER A 152 0.78 7.56 17.20
N THR A 153 0.21 8.57 17.88
CA THR A 153 -0.41 8.41 19.21
C THR A 153 -1.75 7.69 19.14
N GLY A 154 -2.41 7.65 17.97
CA GLY A 154 -3.75 7.10 17.81
C GLY A 154 -4.85 7.85 18.55
N ALA A 155 -4.62 9.12 18.91
CA ALA A 155 -5.61 9.94 19.62
C ALA A 155 -6.86 10.24 18.79
N VAL A 156 -6.76 10.14 17.45
CA VAL A 156 -7.88 10.35 16.51
C VAL A 156 -8.10 9.06 15.72
N SER A 157 -9.24 8.40 15.94
CA SER A 157 -9.61 7.18 15.20
C SER A 157 -10.49 7.51 14.01
N LEU A 158 -10.14 7.03 12.82
CA LEU A 158 -10.98 7.15 11.63
C LEU A 158 -12.32 6.43 11.82
N ALA A 159 -12.34 5.27 12.48
CA ALA A 159 -13.58 4.56 12.82
C ALA A 159 -14.51 5.44 13.67
N ASP A 160 -13.96 6.16 14.65
CA ASP A 160 -14.72 7.08 15.50
C ASP A 160 -15.26 8.27 14.70
N LEU A 161 -14.46 8.82 13.79
CA LEU A 161 -14.90 9.91 12.92
C LEU A 161 -16.07 9.47 12.01
N PHE A 162 -15.99 8.29 11.40
CA PHE A 162 -17.09 7.73 10.61
C PHE A 162 -18.32 7.37 11.46
N ALA A 163 -18.15 7.12 12.75
CA ALA A 163 -19.26 6.92 13.71
C ALA A 163 -19.84 8.25 14.25
N GLY A 164 -19.41 9.40 13.74
CA GLY A 164 -19.92 10.72 14.15
C GLY A 164 -19.29 11.25 15.44
N ARG A 165 -18.23 10.63 15.96
CA ARG A 165 -17.51 11.11 17.16
C ARG A 165 -16.46 12.15 16.76
N HIS A 166 -16.90 13.40 16.61
CA HIS A 166 -16.09 14.51 16.10
C HIS A 166 -15.50 15.42 17.20
N ASN A 167 -15.66 15.05 18.47
CA ASN A 167 -15.02 15.78 19.57
C ASN A 167 -13.59 15.28 19.74
N ILE A 168 -12.67 15.83 18.95
CA ILE A 168 -11.25 15.48 18.97
C ILE A 168 -10.45 16.60 19.63
N GLY A 169 -9.39 16.24 20.35
CA GLY A 169 -8.45 17.17 20.96
C GLY A 169 -7.20 16.42 21.40
N ALA A 170 -6.06 16.74 20.82
CA ALA A 170 -4.77 16.12 21.17
C ALA A 170 -3.60 17.04 20.80
N LEU A 171 -2.49 16.85 21.49
CA LEU A 171 -1.18 17.34 21.08
C LEU A 171 -0.27 16.15 20.89
N VAL A 172 0.48 16.12 19.79
CA VAL A 172 1.42 15.06 19.46
C VAL A 172 2.84 15.62 19.42
N ASP A 173 3.78 14.84 19.94
CA ASP A 173 5.21 15.16 19.86
C ASP A 173 5.81 14.50 18.60
N PHE A 174 5.40 15.00 17.44
CA PHE A 174 5.92 14.55 16.14
C PHE A 174 6.06 15.79 15.25
N ASP A 175 7.27 16.32 15.22
CA ASP A 175 7.60 17.55 14.54
C ASP A 175 7.91 17.37 13.05
N ILE A 176 8.23 18.47 12.38
CA ILE A 176 8.49 18.49 10.94
C ILE A 176 9.77 17.73 10.57
N GLU A 177 10.78 17.72 11.46
CA GLU A 177 12.01 16.97 11.31
C GLU A 177 11.75 15.46 11.33
N ARG A 178 10.92 15.00 12.25
CA ARG A 178 10.49 13.60 12.32
C ARG A 178 9.66 13.19 11.11
N ILE A 179 8.79 14.07 10.60
CA ILE A 179 8.04 13.83 9.36
C ILE A 179 9.00 13.67 8.19
N ALA A 180 9.98 14.57 8.04
CA ALA A 180 10.97 14.49 6.97
C ALA A 180 11.80 13.20 7.06
N PHE A 181 12.17 12.78 8.27
CA PHE A 181 12.86 11.52 8.52
C PHE A 181 11.97 10.31 8.14
N ALA A 182 10.73 10.25 8.62
CA ALA A 182 9.80 9.16 8.33
C ALA A 182 9.55 8.98 6.83
N ILE A 183 9.40 10.08 6.08
CA ILE A 183 9.27 10.06 4.62
C ILE A 183 10.50 9.42 3.96
N CYS A 184 11.71 9.83 4.36
CA CYS A 184 12.94 9.34 3.73
C CYS A 184 13.30 7.91 4.14
N ARG A 185 12.98 7.50 5.38
CA ARG A 185 13.16 6.13 5.89
C ARG A 185 12.16 5.16 5.26
N GLY A 186 10.91 5.62 5.12
CA GLY A 186 9.78 4.77 4.75
C GLY A 186 9.25 3.91 5.90
N GLY A 187 8.20 3.15 5.57
CA GLY A 187 7.54 2.21 6.48
C GLY A 187 8.05 0.78 6.36
N TRP A 188 9.24 0.54 5.84
CA TRP A 188 9.86 -0.80 5.76
C TRP A 188 10.08 -1.35 7.16
N PRO A 189 9.57 -2.56 7.51
CA PRO A 189 9.63 -3.06 8.90
C PRO A 189 11.03 -3.08 9.50
N GLU A 190 12.04 -3.48 8.74
CA GLU A 190 13.44 -3.46 9.19
C GLU A 190 13.94 -2.05 9.45
N ALA A 191 13.64 -1.09 8.54
CA ALA A 191 14.01 0.30 8.72
C ALA A 191 13.29 0.97 9.91
N VAL A 192 12.03 0.59 10.17
CA VAL A 192 11.26 1.09 11.32
C VAL A 192 11.85 0.58 12.65
N THR A 193 12.38 -0.64 12.68
CA THR A 193 12.95 -1.24 13.90
C THR A 193 14.45 -0.98 14.06
N GLU A 194 15.11 -0.42 13.03
CA GLU A 194 16.52 -0.06 13.09
C GLU A 194 16.75 1.11 14.08
N LYS A 195 17.82 1.02 14.85
CA LYS A 195 18.16 2.01 15.90
C LYS A 195 19.10 3.11 15.38
N ASP A 196 19.87 2.80 14.35
CA ASP A 196 20.76 3.77 13.72
C ASP A 196 20.05 4.46 12.56
N ASP A 197 19.83 5.75 12.69
CA ASP A 197 19.13 6.57 11.71
C ASP A 197 19.78 6.52 10.31
N ALA A 198 21.10 6.45 10.23
CA ALA A 198 21.80 6.39 8.96
C ALA A 198 21.53 5.05 8.25
N SER A 199 21.61 3.95 8.98
CA SER A 199 21.27 2.61 8.48
C SER A 199 19.81 2.52 8.06
N ALA A 200 18.88 3.07 8.85
CA ALA A 200 17.46 3.10 8.51
C ALA A 200 17.17 3.85 7.20
N LEU A 201 17.84 4.97 6.95
CA LEU A 201 17.73 5.74 5.71
C LEU A 201 18.39 5.05 4.50
N GLU A 202 19.38 4.18 4.71
CA GLU A 202 20.05 3.46 3.64
C GLU A 202 19.17 2.36 3.05
N MET A 203 18.31 1.72 3.83
CA MET A 203 17.49 0.58 3.40
C MET A 203 16.59 0.90 2.20
N ALA A 204 16.01 2.09 2.13
CA ALA A 204 15.20 2.51 0.99
C ALA A 204 16.04 2.66 -0.30
N LYS A 205 17.31 3.08 -0.18
CA LYS A 205 18.23 3.19 -1.32
C LYS A 205 18.63 1.80 -1.83
N GLU A 206 18.94 0.88 -0.90
CA GLU A 206 19.24 -0.52 -1.24
C GLU A 206 18.04 -1.19 -1.93
N TYR A 207 16.80 -0.93 -1.44
CA TYR A 207 15.61 -1.42 -2.11
C TYR A 207 15.53 -0.97 -3.57
N VAL A 208 15.73 0.33 -3.83
CA VAL A 208 15.70 0.88 -5.20
C VAL A 208 16.83 0.30 -6.05
N SER A 209 18.02 0.13 -5.50
CA SER A 209 19.17 -0.48 -6.20
C SER A 209 18.85 -1.90 -6.64
N LEU A 210 18.38 -2.74 -5.73
CA LEU A 210 18.01 -4.13 -6.01
C LEU A 210 16.83 -4.23 -6.98
N LEU A 211 15.84 -3.35 -6.86
CA LEU A 211 14.73 -3.26 -7.80
C LEU A 211 15.22 -3.02 -9.23
N LEU A 212 16.17 -2.09 -9.41
CA LEU A 212 16.71 -1.75 -10.72
C LEU A 212 17.66 -2.81 -11.28
N ASP A 213 18.43 -3.47 -10.41
CA ASP A 213 19.48 -4.41 -10.84
C ASP A 213 18.96 -5.83 -11.07
N THR A 214 17.94 -6.24 -10.32
CA THR A 214 17.50 -7.64 -10.31
C THR A 214 16.02 -7.79 -10.60
N ASP A 215 15.17 -7.07 -9.85
CA ASP A 215 13.74 -7.37 -9.79
C ASP A 215 13.01 -7.03 -11.09
N ILE A 216 13.33 -5.90 -11.71
CA ILE A 216 12.68 -5.45 -12.96
C ILE A 216 12.82 -6.46 -14.10
N ALA A 217 13.94 -7.19 -14.15
CA ALA A 217 14.17 -8.26 -15.14
C ALA A 217 13.48 -9.58 -14.74
N GLN A 218 13.29 -9.81 -13.43
CA GLN A 218 12.71 -11.05 -12.91
C GLN A 218 11.18 -11.04 -12.85
N ILE A 219 10.53 -9.87 -12.84
CA ILE A 219 9.06 -9.77 -12.72
C ILE A 219 8.33 -10.63 -13.74
N ASP A 220 8.89 -10.77 -14.94
CA ASP A 220 8.26 -11.47 -16.07
C ASP A 220 9.25 -12.04 -17.08
N GLY A 221 10.51 -12.20 -16.70
CA GLY A 221 11.55 -12.74 -17.56
C GLY A 221 11.96 -11.83 -18.74
N ILE A 222 11.45 -10.61 -18.82
CA ILE A 222 11.84 -9.65 -19.86
C ILE A 222 13.02 -8.83 -19.37
N ASN A 223 14.12 -8.91 -20.14
CA ASN A 223 15.27 -8.07 -19.89
C ASN A 223 14.96 -6.60 -20.23
N ARG A 224 14.81 -5.76 -19.20
CA ARG A 224 14.52 -4.32 -19.34
C ARG A 224 15.78 -3.49 -19.17
N ASN A 225 15.86 -2.42 -19.94
CA ASN A 225 16.97 -1.46 -19.84
C ASN A 225 16.92 -0.72 -18.49
N ARG A 226 17.95 -0.92 -17.66
CA ARG A 226 18.10 -0.31 -16.33
C ARG A 226 18.03 1.22 -16.37
N THR A 227 18.66 1.84 -17.37
CA THR A 227 18.69 3.30 -17.52
C THR A 227 17.28 3.85 -17.77
N TRP A 228 16.49 3.19 -18.61
CA TRP A 228 15.10 3.58 -18.84
C TRP A 228 14.23 3.38 -17.60
N ALA A 229 14.41 2.27 -16.90
CA ALA A 229 13.71 2.02 -15.64
C ALA A 229 13.99 3.12 -14.61
N GLN A 230 15.26 3.46 -14.43
CA GLN A 230 15.68 4.54 -13.52
C GLN A 230 15.11 5.90 -13.93
N ALA A 231 15.13 6.22 -15.24
CA ALA A 231 14.58 7.47 -15.75
C ALA A 231 13.06 7.55 -15.55
N ILE A 232 12.32 6.45 -15.77
CA ILE A 232 10.88 6.36 -15.53
C ILE A 232 10.57 6.53 -14.04
N LEU A 233 11.28 5.83 -13.15
CA LEU A 233 11.12 5.99 -11.69
C LEU A 233 11.37 7.44 -11.27
N ARG A 234 12.41 8.09 -11.81
CA ARG A 234 12.72 9.47 -11.49
C ARG A 234 11.65 10.44 -11.99
N SER A 235 11.15 10.25 -13.22
CA SER A 235 10.04 11.05 -13.75
C SER A 235 8.77 10.85 -12.91
N TYR A 236 8.50 9.60 -12.52
CA TYR A 236 7.37 9.29 -11.65
C TYR A 236 7.48 9.99 -10.29
N ALA A 237 8.68 9.99 -9.69
CA ALA A 237 8.96 10.67 -8.42
C ALA A 237 8.77 12.20 -8.51
N ARG A 238 9.20 12.82 -9.62
CA ARG A 238 8.96 14.26 -9.89
C ARG A 238 7.48 14.61 -10.02
N ASN A 239 6.67 13.65 -10.42
CA ASN A 239 5.23 13.79 -10.60
C ASN A 239 4.42 13.15 -9.46
N THR A 240 5.06 12.85 -8.33
CA THR A 240 4.39 12.35 -7.11
C THR A 240 3.29 13.32 -6.68
N ALA A 241 2.17 12.78 -6.17
CA ALA A 241 0.99 13.52 -5.75
C ALA A 241 0.41 14.44 -6.87
N SER A 242 0.58 14.07 -8.14
CA SER A 242 0.02 14.79 -9.28
C SER A 242 -0.73 13.86 -10.24
N GLN A 243 -1.63 14.42 -11.05
CA GLN A 243 -2.39 13.68 -12.08
C GLN A 243 -1.62 13.57 -13.41
N ALA A 244 -0.29 13.43 -13.37
CA ALA A 244 0.54 13.32 -14.56
C ALA A 244 0.14 12.11 -15.40
N THR A 245 0.03 12.31 -16.72
CA THR A 245 -0.26 11.23 -17.66
C THR A 245 1.03 10.45 -17.99
N LEU A 246 0.89 9.21 -18.51
CA LEU A 246 2.05 8.46 -19.00
C LEU A 246 2.77 9.18 -20.16
N VAL A 247 2.07 10.05 -20.90
CA VAL A 247 2.70 10.91 -21.91
C VAL A 247 3.60 11.95 -21.24
N THR A 248 3.16 12.53 -20.13
CA THR A 248 3.98 13.47 -19.34
C THR A 248 5.23 12.77 -18.79
N ILE A 249 5.05 11.58 -18.19
CA ILE A 249 6.16 10.76 -17.70
C ILE A 249 7.17 10.46 -18.82
N GLY A 250 6.68 10.07 -20.02
CA GLY A 250 7.54 9.78 -21.17
C GLY A 250 8.29 11.00 -21.73
N LYS A 251 7.69 12.20 -21.68
CA LYS A 251 8.35 13.43 -22.15
C LYS A 251 9.53 13.88 -21.27
N ASP A 252 9.57 13.49 -20.01
CA ASP A 252 10.68 13.77 -19.10
C ASP A 252 11.94 12.94 -19.41
N LEU A 253 11.82 11.92 -20.28
CA LEU A 253 12.93 11.07 -20.71
C LEU A 253 13.67 11.76 -21.86
N GLN A 254 15.02 11.69 -21.86
CA GLN A 254 15.85 12.35 -22.87
C GLN A 254 15.75 11.74 -24.28
N SER A 255 16.45 12.31 -25.25
CA SER A 255 16.32 12.10 -26.70
C SER A 255 16.37 10.65 -27.25
N ASP A 256 16.88 9.69 -26.49
CA ASP A 256 16.77 8.25 -26.78
C ASP A 256 15.58 7.58 -26.06
N SER A 257 14.51 8.35 -25.90
CA SER A 257 13.35 7.96 -25.10
C SER A 257 12.65 6.72 -25.65
N PRO A 258 12.24 5.80 -24.78
CA PRO A 258 11.38 4.69 -25.17
C PRO A 258 10.05 5.22 -25.74
N THR A 259 9.44 4.44 -26.64
CA THR A 259 8.10 4.76 -27.15
C THR A 259 7.07 4.80 -26.02
N ARG A 260 5.92 5.43 -26.26
CA ARG A 260 4.80 5.43 -25.30
C ARG A 260 4.42 4.01 -24.84
N ASN A 261 4.42 3.06 -25.76
CA ASN A 261 4.10 1.66 -25.44
C ASN A 261 5.16 1.06 -24.53
N THR A 262 6.43 1.37 -24.74
CA THR A 262 7.52 0.94 -23.87
C THR A 262 7.39 1.54 -22.47
N VAL A 263 7.08 2.83 -22.34
CA VAL A 263 6.83 3.47 -21.03
C VAL A 263 5.67 2.78 -20.31
N SER A 264 4.59 2.48 -21.02
CA SER A 264 3.45 1.73 -20.44
C SER A 264 3.87 0.35 -19.97
N ASP A 265 4.66 -0.40 -20.75
CA ASP A 265 5.15 -1.74 -20.37
C ASP A 265 6.03 -1.71 -19.10
N TYR A 266 6.90 -0.68 -18.96
CA TYR A 266 7.68 -0.50 -17.73
C TYR A 266 6.80 -0.16 -16.52
N VAL A 267 5.84 0.76 -16.68
CA VAL A 267 4.91 1.13 -15.62
C VAL A 267 4.06 -0.08 -15.22
N ASP A 268 3.58 -0.87 -16.18
CA ASP A 268 2.82 -2.10 -15.91
C ASP A 268 3.65 -3.14 -15.15
N ALA A 269 4.94 -3.28 -15.49
CA ALA A 269 5.84 -4.16 -14.76
C ALA A 269 6.05 -3.67 -13.30
N LEU A 270 6.28 -2.38 -13.10
CA LEU A 270 6.45 -1.78 -11.78
C LEU A 270 5.16 -1.85 -10.93
N ASN A 271 3.98 -1.73 -11.56
CA ASN A 271 2.70 -1.99 -10.91
C ASN A 271 2.57 -3.45 -10.45
N ARG A 272 2.97 -4.42 -11.28
CA ARG A 272 2.97 -5.84 -10.89
C ARG A 272 3.95 -6.16 -9.77
N ALA A 273 5.02 -5.40 -9.63
CA ALA A 273 5.97 -5.46 -8.50
C ALA A 273 5.50 -4.65 -7.28
N PHE A 274 4.32 -4.06 -7.33
CA PHE A 274 3.79 -3.18 -6.29
C PHE A 274 4.68 -1.98 -5.94
N VAL A 275 5.46 -1.47 -6.91
CA VAL A 275 6.31 -0.27 -6.71
C VAL A 275 5.46 1.00 -6.78
N PHE A 276 4.49 1.03 -7.68
CA PHE A 276 3.53 2.11 -7.79
C PHE A 276 2.17 1.71 -7.19
N GLU A 277 1.54 2.66 -6.54
CA GLU A 277 0.16 2.53 -6.05
C GLU A 277 -0.59 3.83 -6.31
N ASP A 278 -0.98 4.04 -7.55
CA ASP A 278 -1.71 5.22 -7.99
C ASP A 278 -3.06 5.36 -7.28
N LEU A 279 -3.46 6.60 -6.99
CA LEU A 279 -4.73 6.93 -6.35
C LEU A 279 -5.79 7.17 -7.42
N PRO A 280 -6.81 6.30 -7.53
CA PRO A 280 -7.86 6.44 -8.55
C PRO A 280 -8.78 7.62 -8.28
N ALA A 281 -9.42 8.12 -9.34
CA ALA A 281 -10.40 9.19 -9.21
C ALA A 281 -11.71 8.68 -8.62
N TRP A 282 -12.26 9.41 -7.63
CA TRP A 282 -13.62 9.19 -7.14
C TRP A 282 -14.65 9.85 -8.05
N ASN A 283 -15.80 9.21 -8.16
CA ASN A 283 -16.96 9.85 -8.75
C ASN A 283 -18.20 9.53 -7.91
N PRO A 284 -18.89 10.54 -7.40
CA PRO A 284 -20.09 10.35 -6.62
C PRO A 284 -21.21 9.66 -7.40
N HIS A 285 -21.22 9.72 -8.73
CA HIS A 285 -22.26 9.09 -9.55
C HIS A 285 -21.85 7.68 -9.97
N LEU A 286 -22.54 6.66 -9.47
CA LEU A 286 -22.29 5.23 -9.74
C LEU A 286 -22.09 4.87 -11.22
N ARG A 287 -22.70 5.61 -12.15
CA ARG A 287 -22.66 5.35 -13.60
C ARG A 287 -21.85 6.40 -14.39
N SER A 288 -21.02 7.18 -13.72
CA SER A 288 -20.28 8.24 -14.42
C SER A 288 -19.13 7.69 -15.25
N LYS A 289 -19.08 8.15 -16.51
CA LYS A 289 -17.94 7.89 -17.42
C LYS A 289 -16.71 8.76 -17.07
N THR A 290 -16.86 9.78 -16.24
CA THR A 290 -15.80 10.76 -15.95
C THR A 290 -14.71 10.13 -15.10
N ALA A 291 -15.06 9.34 -14.08
CA ALA A 291 -14.08 8.64 -13.23
C ALA A 291 -13.11 7.74 -14.03
N VAL A 292 -13.64 7.03 -15.04
CA VAL A 292 -12.83 6.14 -15.89
C VAL A 292 -11.87 6.92 -16.79
N ARG A 293 -12.14 8.19 -17.06
CA ARG A 293 -11.35 9.04 -17.97
C ARG A 293 -10.39 9.99 -17.26
N THR A 294 -10.51 10.12 -15.94
CA THR A 294 -9.65 10.97 -15.13
C THR A 294 -8.36 10.22 -14.82
N SER A 295 -7.20 10.86 -15.05
CA SER A 295 -5.91 10.28 -14.69
C SER A 295 -5.84 10.07 -13.18
N PRO A 296 -5.29 8.96 -12.70
CA PRO A 296 -5.04 8.79 -11.26
C PRO A 296 -3.96 9.75 -10.78
N THR A 297 -3.97 10.08 -9.51
CA THR A 297 -2.85 10.75 -8.85
C THR A 297 -1.71 9.75 -8.64
N ARG A 298 -0.49 10.14 -9.02
CA ARG A 298 0.68 9.26 -9.03
C ARG A 298 1.28 9.12 -7.65
N HIS A 299 1.41 7.87 -7.19
CA HIS A 299 2.05 7.55 -5.92
C HIS A 299 2.92 6.29 -6.04
N PHE A 300 4.02 6.28 -5.31
CA PHE A 300 4.72 5.04 -4.99
C PHE A 300 3.97 4.30 -3.88
N CYS A 301 4.24 3.01 -3.73
CA CYS A 301 3.73 2.21 -2.61
C CYS A 301 4.26 2.71 -1.25
N ASP A 302 5.39 3.41 -1.26
CA ASP A 302 6.00 4.04 -0.09
C ASP A 302 6.69 5.35 -0.53
N PRO A 303 6.50 6.48 0.17
CA PRO A 303 7.07 7.77 -0.22
C PRO A 303 8.60 7.79 -0.22
N SER A 304 9.27 6.89 0.53
CA SER A 304 10.73 6.81 0.57
C SER A 304 11.34 6.47 -0.79
N LEU A 305 10.62 5.71 -1.63
CA LEU A 305 11.08 5.40 -2.99
C LEU A 305 11.15 6.66 -3.86
N ALA A 306 10.15 7.53 -3.76
CA ALA A 306 10.18 8.83 -4.43
C ALA A 306 11.29 9.72 -3.87
N ALA A 307 11.48 9.73 -2.55
CA ALA A 307 12.56 10.49 -1.91
C ALA A 307 13.94 10.05 -2.42
N VAL A 308 14.20 8.74 -2.51
CA VAL A 308 15.44 8.19 -3.07
C VAL A 308 15.64 8.64 -4.52
N MET A 309 14.60 8.51 -5.37
CA MET A 309 14.70 8.90 -6.79
C MET A 309 14.93 10.40 -7.01
N LEU A 310 14.49 11.24 -6.06
CA LEU A 310 14.74 12.68 -6.06
C LEU A 310 16.06 13.08 -5.36
N ASN A 311 16.81 12.12 -4.83
CA ASN A 311 17.95 12.37 -3.93
C ASN A 311 17.56 13.28 -2.76
N ALA A 312 16.33 13.15 -2.26
CA ALA A 312 15.87 13.87 -1.09
C ALA A 312 16.46 13.23 0.18
N THR A 313 16.83 14.08 1.11
CA THR A 313 17.24 13.69 2.48
C THR A 313 16.38 14.48 3.45
N PRO A 314 16.25 14.06 4.72
CA PRO A 314 15.47 14.83 5.70
C PRO A 314 15.90 16.31 5.73
N LYS A 315 17.20 16.59 5.72
CA LYS A 315 17.74 17.96 5.70
C LYS A 315 17.36 18.74 4.43
N ARG A 316 17.33 18.09 3.26
CA ARG A 316 16.94 18.76 2.00
C ARG A 316 15.46 19.06 1.96
N LEU A 317 14.60 18.17 2.49
CA LEU A 317 13.17 18.42 2.57
C LEU A 317 12.84 19.65 3.42
N LEU A 318 13.58 19.88 4.50
CA LEU A 318 13.43 21.08 5.35
C LEU A 318 13.83 22.40 4.66
N THR A 319 14.46 22.32 3.49
CA THR A 319 14.82 23.50 2.66
C THR A 319 14.02 23.60 1.36
N ASP A 320 13.28 22.55 0.99
CA ASP A 320 12.43 22.48 -0.20
C ASP A 320 11.01 22.06 0.20
N PHE A 321 10.25 23.03 0.70
CA PHE A 321 8.90 22.79 1.20
C PHE A 321 7.87 22.40 0.12
N GLU A 322 8.13 22.71 -1.15
CA GLU A 322 7.29 22.26 -2.27
C GLU A 322 7.38 20.74 -2.43
N THR A 323 8.60 20.22 -2.62
CA THR A 323 8.84 18.77 -2.68
C THR A 323 8.41 18.07 -1.39
N PHE A 324 8.67 18.67 -0.23
CA PHE A 324 8.27 18.13 1.05
C PHE A 324 6.74 17.99 1.17
N GLY A 325 5.98 18.99 0.72
CA GLY A 325 4.51 18.96 0.72
C GLY A 325 3.95 17.81 -0.11
N LEU A 326 4.49 17.58 -1.32
CA LEU A 326 4.07 16.48 -2.20
C LEU A 326 4.39 15.10 -1.61
N LEU A 327 5.57 14.92 -1.01
CA LEU A 327 5.95 13.68 -0.35
C LEU A 327 5.15 13.45 0.95
N PHE A 328 4.81 14.50 1.68
CA PHE A 328 3.94 14.43 2.84
C PHE A 328 2.51 14.03 2.44
N GLU A 329 1.98 14.55 1.34
CA GLU A 329 0.70 14.10 0.78
C GLU A 329 0.75 12.60 0.45
N SER A 330 1.83 12.12 -0.18
CA SER A 330 2.03 10.70 -0.43
C SER A 330 2.05 9.86 0.85
N LEU A 331 2.71 10.33 1.91
CA LEU A 331 2.70 9.66 3.23
C LEU A 331 1.28 9.63 3.82
N CYS A 332 0.54 10.72 3.74
CA CYS A 332 -0.85 10.79 4.21
C CYS A 332 -1.76 9.81 3.45
N VAL A 333 -1.65 9.77 2.13
CA VAL A 333 -2.43 8.84 1.28
C VAL A 333 -2.07 7.39 1.59
N HIS A 334 -0.78 7.08 1.77
CA HIS A 334 -0.32 5.75 2.18
C HIS A 334 -0.98 5.30 3.50
N ASP A 335 -0.88 6.12 4.54
CA ASP A 335 -1.42 5.78 5.86
C ASP A 335 -2.95 5.69 5.86
N LEU A 336 -3.64 6.62 5.17
CA LEU A 336 -5.09 6.57 4.99
C LEU A 336 -5.54 5.27 4.32
N ARG A 337 -4.79 4.74 3.33
CA ARG A 337 -5.09 3.45 2.70
C ARG A 337 -4.98 2.30 3.70
N VAL A 338 -3.90 2.28 4.51
CA VAL A 338 -3.72 1.26 5.55
C VAL A 338 -4.89 1.28 6.53
N TYR A 339 -5.30 2.47 6.98
CA TYR A 339 -6.36 2.61 7.98
C TYR A 339 -7.75 2.27 7.41
N ILE A 340 -8.07 2.76 6.22
CA ILE A 340 -9.40 2.57 5.62
C ILE A 340 -9.66 1.12 5.20
N ASP A 341 -8.62 0.36 4.83
CA ASP A 341 -8.74 -1.07 4.51
C ASP A 341 -9.27 -1.89 5.70
N SER A 342 -8.92 -1.52 6.95
CA SER A 342 -9.45 -2.18 8.13
C SER A 342 -10.95 -1.93 8.35
N LEU A 343 -11.41 -0.76 7.92
CA LEU A 343 -12.81 -0.33 8.03
C LEU A 343 -13.69 -0.85 6.88
N GLY A 344 -13.10 -1.53 5.89
CA GLY A 344 -13.81 -1.96 4.68
C GLY A 344 -14.16 -0.76 3.81
N GLY A 345 -13.12 -0.14 3.23
CA GLY A 345 -13.30 1.02 2.38
C GLY A 345 -12.11 1.25 1.45
N HIS A 346 -12.16 2.34 0.70
CA HIS A 346 -11.17 2.71 -0.31
C HIS A 346 -10.83 4.19 -0.23
N VAL A 347 -9.64 4.54 -0.68
CA VAL A 347 -9.17 5.93 -0.83
C VAL A 347 -9.12 6.29 -2.30
N TYR A 348 -9.62 7.47 -2.63
CA TYR A 348 -9.66 8.04 -3.97
C TYR A 348 -9.16 9.48 -3.92
N HIS A 349 -8.85 10.09 -5.07
CA HIS A 349 -8.78 11.54 -5.21
C HIS A 349 -10.05 12.07 -5.89
N TYR A 350 -10.33 13.35 -5.74
CA TYR A 350 -11.42 14.01 -6.47
C TYR A 350 -10.92 15.25 -7.18
N ARG A 351 -11.37 15.47 -8.41
CA ARG A 351 -11.20 16.72 -9.13
C ARG A 351 -12.36 16.95 -10.08
N ASP A 352 -12.98 18.12 -9.99
CA ASP A 352 -14.06 18.52 -10.88
C ASP A 352 -13.55 19.29 -12.12
N LYS A 353 -14.46 19.58 -13.05
CA LYS A 353 -14.16 20.33 -14.28
C LYS A 353 -13.74 21.78 -14.03
N THR A 354 -14.00 22.34 -12.87
CA THR A 354 -13.65 23.72 -12.49
C THR A 354 -12.29 23.79 -11.82
N GLY A 355 -11.63 22.64 -11.60
CA GLY A 355 -10.35 22.53 -10.92
C GLY A 355 -10.47 22.46 -9.40
N LEU A 356 -11.69 22.32 -8.86
CA LEU A 356 -11.88 22.05 -7.42
C LEU A 356 -11.54 20.59 -7.14
N GLU A 357 -10.67 20.35 -6.16
CA GLU A 357 -10.10 19.02 -5.89
C GLU A 357 -10.09 18.70 -4.40
N ALA A 358 -10.02 17.43 -4.05
CA ALA A 358 -9.66 16.94 -2.74
C ALA A 358 -8.50 15.95 -2.88
N ASP A 359 -7.50 16.10 -2.02
CA ASP A 359 -6.30 15.27 -2.03
C ASP A 359 -6.66 13.80 -1.75
N ALA A 360 -7.62 13.57 -0.82
CA ALA A 360 -8.19 12.24 -0.62
C ALA A 360 -9.70 12.26 -0.36
N VAL A 361 -10.39 11.24 -0.87
CA VAL A 361 -11.78 10.91 -0.55
C VAL A 361 -11.80 9.51 0.05
N LEU A 362 -12.24 9.39 1.29
CA LEU A 362 -12.40 8.12 1.98
C LEU A 362 -13.82 7.62 1.75
N VAL A 363 -13.97 6.40 1.25
CA VAL A 363 -15.29 5.81 0.96
C VAL A 363 -15.36 4.43 1.58
N LEU A 364 -16.32 4.20 2.47
CA LEU A 364 -16.58 2.90 3.06
C LEU A 364 -17.51 2.06 2.17
N ASP A 365 -17.45 0.73 2.32
CA ASP A 365 -18.28 -0.21 1.57
C ASP A 365 -19.81 -0.03 1.83
N ASP A 366 -20.17 0.61 2.95
CA ASP A 366 -21.55 0.96 3.28
C ASP A 366 -22.03 2.29 2.66
N GLY A 367 -21.17 2.94 1.88
CA GLY A 367 -21.45 4.19 1.16
C GLY A 367 -21.17 5.47 1.92
N ARG A 368 -20.79 5.42 3.21
CA ARG A 368 -20.32 6.60 3.94
C ARG A 368 -19.01 7.10 3.33
N TRP A 369 -18.85 8.40 3.25
CA TRP A 369 -17.66 9.03 2.65
C TRP A 369 -17.22 10.27 3.42
N ALA A 370 -15.96 10.66 3.24
CA ALA A 370 -15.36 11.84 3.85
C ALA A 370 -14.36 12.50 2.90
N LEU A 371 -14.14 13.80 3.07
CA LEU A 371 -13.17 14.57 2.30
C LEU A 371 -11.96 14.91 3.17
N VAL A 372 -10.79 14.77 2.58
CA VAL A 372 -9.51 15.07 3.22
C VAL A 372 -8.70 16.00 2.33
N GLU A 373 -8.17 17.06 2.93
CA GLU A 373 -7.20 17.98 2.34
C GLU A 373 -5.90 17.89 3.15
N VAL A 374 -4.76 17.79 2.49
CA VAL A 374 -3.46 17.63 3.15
C VAL A 374 -2.69 18.94 3.11
N LYS A 375 -2.20 19.39 4.25
CA LYS A 375 -1.38 20.61 4.36
C LYS A 375 -0.24 20.42 5.34
N LEU A 376 1.01 20.55 4.88
CA LEU A 376 2.17 20.36 5.73
C LEU A 376 2.19 21.35 6.91
N GLY A 377 1.88 22.62 6.66
CA GLY A 377 1.98 23.72 7.63
C GLY A 377 0.64 24.32 8.04
N LYS A 378 0.64 25.04 9.17
CA LYS A 378 -0.58 25.66 9.76
C LYS A 378 -1.18 26.81 8.94
N GLN A 379 -0.38 27.48 8.11
CA GLN A 379 -0.81 28.72 7.42
C GLN A 379 -1.95 28.46 6.42
N SER A 380 -2.02 27.27 5.83
CA SER A 380 -3.01 26.91 4.82
C SER A 380 -4.26 26.23 5.38
N ILE A 381 -4.36 25.99 6.70
CA ILE A 381 -5.48 25.25 7.31
C ILE A 381 -6.81 25.93 7.05
N ASN A 382 -6.88 27.26 7.22
CA ASN A 382 -8.12 28.01 7.00
C ASN A 382 -8.59 27.92 5.56
N GLN A 383 -7.68 28.07 4.60
CA GLN A 383 -7.97 27.96 3.17
C GLN A 383 -8.42 26.55 2.82
N ALA A 384 -7.76 25.52 3.35
CA ALA A 384 -8.11 24.11 3.15
C ALA A 384 -9.51 23.81 3.69
N ALA A 385 -9.86 24.30 4.89
CA ALA A 385 -11.18 24.13 5.48
C ALA A 385 -12.29 24.77 4.62
N GLU A 386 -12.08 26.02 4.15
CA GLU A 386 -13.02 26.66 3.22
C GLU A 386 -13.15 25.92 1.89
N HIS A 387 -12.05 25.38 1.39
CA HIS A 387 -12.01 24.59 0.16
C HIS A 387 -12.86 23.31 0.32
N LEU A 388 -12.64 22.54 1.39
CA LEU A 388 -13.43 21.34 1.68
C LEU A 388 -14.93 21.62 1.82
N LYS A 389 -15.32 22.70 2.49
CA LYS A 389 -16.73 23.11 2.60
C LYS A 389 -17.35 23.43 1.25
N LYS A 390 -16.64 24.19 0.41
CA LYS A 390 -17.10 24.49 -0.96
C LYS A 390 -17.26 23.23 -1.79
N LEU A 391 -16.33 22.28 -1.65
CA LEU A 391 -16.37 21.02 -2.37
C LEU A 391 -17.55 20.17 -1.91
N ALA A 392 -17.76 20.02 -0.59
CA ALA A 392 -18.89 19.29 -0.02
C ALA A 392 -20.25 19.85 -0.52
N GLN A 393 -20.39 21.16 -0.59
CA GLN A 393 -21.61 21.81 -1.11
C GLN A 393 -21.86 21.54 -2.62
N ARG A 394 -20.81 21.29 -3.40
CA ARG A 394 -20.94 20.99 -4.83
C ARG A 394 -21.27 19.54 -5.14
N ILE A 395 -20.87 18.63 -4.28
CA ILE A 395 -21.23 17.23 -4.41
C ILE A 395 -22.74 17.12 -4.15
N ASN A 396 -23.44 16.42 -5.04
CA ASN A 396 -24.89 16.29 -4.94
C ASN A 396 -25.29 15.38 -3.77
N THR A 397 -25.43 15.96 -2.58
CA THR A 397 -25.78 15.26 -1.34
C THR A 397 -27.16 14.58 -1.38
N ASN A 398 -28.04 14.95 -2.30
CA ASN A 398 -29.33 14.28 -2.48
C ASN A 398 -29.21 12.82 -2.92
N HIS A 399 -28.08 12.45 -3.54
CA HIS A 399 -27.81 11.10 -4.03
C HIS A 399 -26.74 10.38 -3.20
N GLU A 400 -25.74 11.14 -2.73
CA GLU A 400 -24.56 10.56 -2.06
C GLU A 400 -24.61 10.73 -0.53
N GLY A 401 -25.58 11.49 0.00
CA GLY A 401 -25.61 11.88 1.39
C GLY A 401 -24.56 12.94 1.75
N GLU A 402 -24.62 13.45 2.97
CA GLU A 402 -23.61 14.36 3.49
C GLU A 402 -22.29 13.60 3.78
N PRO A 403 -21.13 14.26 3.64
CA PRO A 403 -19.88 13.65 4.07
C PRO A 403 -19.91 13.39 5.58
N ALA A 404 -19.41 12.24 6.01
CA ALA A 404 -19.33 11.89 7.43
C ALA A 404 -18.50 12.93 8.21
N PHE A 405 -17.44 13.45 7.60
CA PHE A 405 -16.61 14.54 8.12
C PHE A 405 -15.81 15.22 7.01
N LEU A 406 -15.31 16.41 7.33
CA LEU A 406 -14.30 17.14 6.55
C LEU A 406 -13.04 17.23 7.39
N LEU A 407 -11.89 16.80 6.86
CA LEU A 407 -10.64 16.71 7.59
C LEU A 407 -9.52 17.45 6.87
N VAL A 408 -8.87 18.38 7.56
CA VAL A 408 -7.56 18.91 7.15
C VAL A 408 -6.49 18.10 7.87
N LEU A 409 -5.76 17.29 7.12
CA LEU A 409 -4.68 16.45 7.62
C LEU A 409 -3.36 17.21 7.53
N THR A 410 -2.63 17.29 8.66
CA THR A 410 -1.51 18.23 8.76
C THR A 410 -0.21 17.59 9.24
N GLY A 411 0.91 18.28 8.94
CA GLY A 411 2.21 18.05 9.57
C GLY A 411 2.41 18.85 10.87
N THR A 412 1.33 19.43 11.44
CA THR A 412 1.40 20.17 12.71
C THR A 412 1.21 19.24 13.91
N GLN A 413 1.18 19.77 15.13
CA GLN A 413 1.14 18.97 16.35
C GLN A 413 -0.25 18.92 17.02
N ALA A 414 -1.21 19.75 16.60
CA ALA A 414 -2.49 19.87 17.30
C ALA A 414 -3.65 19.24 16.50
N ALA A 415 -4.42 18.36 17.16
CA ALA A 415 -5.72 17.90 16.68
C ALA A 415 -6.83 18.67 17.38
N TYR A 416 -7.82 19.16 16.63
CA TYR A 416 -8.97 19.89 17.16
C TYR A 416 -10.11 19.95 16.14
N ARG A 417 -11.32 20.23 16.66
CA ARG A 417 -12.47 20.59 15.83
C ARG A 417 -12.57 22.12 15.76
N ARG A 418 -12.71 22.65 14.56
CA ARG A 418 -12.95 24.06 14.29
C ARG A 418 -14.41 24.44 14.59
N ASP A 419 -14.67 25.73 14.82
CA ASP A 419 -16.02 26.26 15.05
C ASP A 419 -16.96 26.02 13.85
N ASP A 420 -16.41 25.96 12.62
CA ASP A 420 -17.16 25.66 11.39
C ASP A 420 -17.38 24.16 11.16
N GLY A 421 -17.00 23.30 12.10
CA GLY A 421 -17.21 21.87 12.08
C GLY A 421 -16.12 21.07 11.37
N VAL A 422 -15.21 21.70 10.63
CA VAL A 422 -14.08 21.03 9.98
C VAL A 422 -13.10 20.54 11.04
N LEU A 423 -12.62 19.30 10.86
CA LEU A 423 -11.65 18.68 11.74
C LEU A 423 -10.23 19.00 11.24
N VAL A 424 -9.32 19.21 12.18
CA VAL A 424 -7.89 19.35 11.90
C VAL A 424 -7.15 18.30 12.72
N SER A 425 -6.30 17.52 12.09
CA SER A 425 -5.52 16.50 12.79
C SER A 425 -4.11 16.37 12.21
N PRO A 426 -3.09 16.25 13.05
CA PRO A 426 -1.80 15.74 12.61
C PRO A 426 -1.94 14.31 12.08
N LEU A 427 -1.12 13.93 11.07
CA LEU A 427 -1.04 12.53 10.64
C LEU A 427 -0.63 11.63 11.81
N ALA A 428 0.32 12.07 12.62
CA ALA A 428 0.81 11.34 13.80
C ALA A 428 -0.18 11.26 14.97
N ALA A 429 -1.41 11.75 14.81
CA ALA A 429 -2.51 11.51 15.76
C ALA A 429 -3.48 10.42 15.28
N LEU A 430 -3.41 10.00 13.99
CA LEU A 430 -4.39 9.10 13.41
C LEU A 430 -4.13 7.62 13.74
N LYS A 431 -5.23 6.87 13.81
CA LYS A 431 -5.28 5.39 13.76
C LYS A 431 -6.50 4.94 12.97
N PRO A 432 -6.61 3.65 12.63
CA PRO A 432 -7.82 3.05 12.07
C PRO A 432 -9.11 3.38 12.81
#